data_e5495989e91e4e43df63f4bbc6c06375
#
_entry.id   e5495989e91e4e43df63f4bbc6c06375
#
_cell.length_a   1.000
_cell.length_b   1.000
_cell.length_c   1.000
_cell.angle_alpha   90.00
_cell.angle_beta   90.00
_cell.angle_gamma   90.00
#
_symmetry.space_group_name_H-M   'P 1'
#
loop_
_entity.id
_entity.type
_entity.pdbx_description
1 polymer ?
#
loop_
_entity_poly.entity_id
_entity_poly.type
_entity_poly.pdbx_seq_one_letter_code
_entity_poly.pdbx_strand_id
1 'polypeptide(L)'
;RLGLAPTKAHPQGVDLCQCPLYEAPIRQALPVVRDWLAGLGARPYQIERDRGELKGVILSCNPGGETALRLVLRSPAALGRIKKTWGQLRAALPGLKVFSLNLQPLHAAILEGPEEILVSQTSHLEMPGLGTNLALAPGAFFQTNTAAALGLYRQAHDWVAQLRPQQVWDLYCGVGGFAFAAATALFEESGAGFEVRGQGGHAVVEGGHAVVEGGHAVGGGHA
;
A
#
# COMPACT_ATOMS: atom_id res chain seq x y z
N ARG A 1 14.44 9.57 14.20
CA ARG A 1 13.78 8.32 14.59
C ARG A 1 12.62 8.07 13.65
N LEU A 2 12.42 6.84 13.24
CA LEU A 2 11.20 6.37 12.57
C LEU A 2 10.51 5.36 13.50
N GLY A 3 9.19 5.54 13.71
CA GLY A 3 8.45 4.70 14.64
C GLY A 3 7.14 5.35 15.08
N LEU A 4 6.73 5.11 16.31
CA LEU A 4 5.50 5.68 16.86
C LEU A 4 5.66 7.16 17.20
N ALA A 5 4.59 7.90 16.93
CA ALA A 5 4.50 9.32 17.26
C ALA A 5 4.67 9.58 18.77
N PRO A 6 5.11 10.80 19.15
CA PRO A 6 5.19 11.19 20.55
C PRO A 6 3.86 11.05 21.29
N THR A 7 3.94 10.61 22.53
CA THR A 7 2.80 10.53 23.46
C THR A 7 3.19 11.16 24.78
N LYS A 8 2.25 11.33 25.72
CA LYS A 8 2.57 11.82 27.08
C LYS A 8 3.59 10.91 27.79
N ALA A 9 3.49 9.59 27.59
CA ALA A 9 4.43 8.62 28.18
C ALA A 9 5.79 8.58 27.47
N HIS A 10 5.81 8.89 26.16
CA HIS A 10 7.00 8.86 25.32
C HIS A 10 7.12 10.17 24.51
N PRO A 11 7.54 11.28 25.15
CA PRO A 11 7.54 12.62 24.49
C PRO A 11 8.44 12.72 23.26
N GLN A 12 9.41 11.82 23.13
CA GLN A 12 10.31 11.77 21.96
C GLN A 12 9.90 10.74 20.90
N GLY A 13 8.74 10.10 21.07
CA GLY A 13 8.32 8.97 20.26
C GLY A 13 9.14 7.71 20.55
N VAL A 14 8.76 6.59 19.96
CA VAL A 14 9.45 5.30 20.08
C VAL A 14 10.09 4.97 18.75
N ASP A 15 11.40 4.71 18.74
CA ASP A 15 12.12 4.27 17.54
C ASP A 15 11.82 2.78 17.28
N LEU A 16 11.27 2.49 16.12
CA LEU A 16 10.92 1.13 15.69
C LEU A 16 11.78 0.60 14.54
N CYS A 17 12.91 1.25 14.22
CA CYS A 17 13.79 0.80 13.12
C CYS A 17 14.28 -0.64 13.29
N GLN A 18 14.32 -1.16 14.52
CA GLN A 18 14.76 -2.52 14.84
C GLN A 18 13.62 -3.40 15.40
N CYS A 19 12.37 -3.02 15.15
CA CYS A 19 11.22 -3.80 15.64
C CYS A 19 11.23 -5.22 15.03
N PRO A 20 11.22 -6.28 15.87
CA PRO A 20 11.26 -7.66 15.37
C PRO A 20 9.97 -8.11 14.68
N LEU A 21 8.88 -7.35 14.83
CA LEU A 21 7.61 -7.64 14.17
C LEU A 21 7.62 -7.27 12.68
N TYR A 22 8.58 -6.43 12.25
CA TYR A 22 8.69 -6.11 10.84
C TYR A 22 9.39 -7.22 10.06
N GLU A 23 8.90 -7.46 8.85
CA GLU A 23 9.56 -8.33 7.89
C GLU A 23 10.96 -7.83 7.54
N ALA A 24 11.85 -8.74 7.13
CA ALA A 24 13.25 -8.42 6.88
C ALA A 24 13.45 -7.26 5.88
N PRO A 25 12.73 -7.17 4.74
CA PRO A 25 12.88 -6.06 3.81
C PRO A 25 12.57 -4.70 4.44
N ILE A 26 11.55 -4.61 5.30
CA ILE A 26 11.21 -3.37 6.01
C ILE A 26 12.31 -3.00 7.02
N ARG A 27 12.80 -3.96 7.82
CA ARG A 27 13.88 -3.70 8.78
C ARG A 27 15.17 -3.24 8.12
N GLN A 28 15.47 -3.74 6.93
CA GLN A 28 16.63 -3.33 6.13
C GLN A 28 16.44 -1.93 5.54
N ALA A 29 15.24 -1.62 5.06
CA ALA A 29 14.95 -0.34 4.42
C ALA A 29 14.87 0.83 5.42
N LEU A 30 14.30 0.62 6.61
CA LEU A 30 14.05 1.70 7.58
C LEU A 30 15.27 2.53 7.95
N PRO A 31 16.45 1.95 8.29
CA PRO A 31 17.66 2.75 8.59
C PRO A 31 18.11 3.59 7.40
N VAL A 32 18.07 3.02 6.20
CA VAL A 32 18.49 3.71 4.96
C VAL A 32 17.55 4.87 4.64
N VAL A 33 16.25 4.65 4.75
CA VAL A 33 15.22 5.71 4.56
C VAL A 33 15.39 6.81 5.60
N ARG A 34 15.61 6.45 6.88
CA ARG A 34 15.86 7.42 7.96
C ARG A 34 17.06 8.32 7.65
N ASP A 35 18.18 7.74 7.24
CA ASP A 35 19.42 8.47 7.02
C ASP A 35 19.31 9.34 5.75
N TRP A 36 18.65 8.84 4.71
CA TRP A 36 18.32 9.62 3.52
C TRP A 36 17.39 10.81 3.84
N LEU A 37 16.33 10.61 4.63
CA LEU A 37 15.44 11.68 5.07
C LEU A 37 16.17 12.75 5.90
N ALA A 38 17.12 12.36 6.74
CA ALA A 38 17.95 13.30 7.49
C ALA A 38 18.79 14.16 6.53
N GLY A 39 19.35 13.59 5.48
CA GLY A 39 20.09 14.31 4.43
C GLY A 39 19.22 15.26 3.60
N LEU A 40 17.93 14.97 3.44
CA LEU A 40 16.98 15.86 2.75
C LEU A 40 16.66 17.13 3.55
N GLY A 41 16.90 17.15 4.86
CA GLY A 41 16.44 18.24 5.72
C GLY A 41 14.92 18.34 5.84
N ALA A 42 14.19 17.27 5.52
CA ALA A 42 12.75 17.19 5.72
C ALA A 42 12.44 17.02 7.22
N ARG A 43 12.17 18.13 7.90
CA ARG A 43 11.90 18.11 9.33
C ARG A 43 10.60 17.39 9.64
N PRO A 44 10.55 16.53 10.68
CA PRO A 44 9.31 15.94 11.15
C PRO A 44 8.28 17.02 11.52
N TYR A 45 7.03 16.75 11.17
CA TYR A 45 5.93 17.63 11.50
C TYR A 45 5.64 17.58 13.01
N GLN A 46 5.55 18.74 13.63
CA GLN A 46 5.24 18.95 15.04
C GLN A 46 3.83 19.50 15.16
N ILE A 47 2.90 18.70 15.64
CA ILE A 47 1.48 19.05 15.72
C ILE A 47 1.28 20.31 16.58
N GLU A 48 1.93 20.40 17.75
CA GLU A 48 1.75 21.52 18.69
C GLU A 48 2.22 22.86 18.14
N ARG A 49 3.12 22.85 17.15
CA ARG A 49 3.74 24.04 16.57
C ARG A 49 3.27 24.33 15.14
N ASP A 50 2.47 23.46 14.57
CA ASP A 50 2.10 23.48 13.14
C ASP A 50 3.31 23.72 12.22
N ARG A 51 4.43 23.05 12.48
CA ARG A 51 5.69 23.20 11.75
C ARG A 51 6.31 21.86 11.41
N GLY A 52 7.01 21.85 10.28
CA GLY A 52 7.66 20.67 9.73
C GLY A 52 6.95 20.21 8.46
N GLU A 53 7.59 19.33 7.73
CA GLU A 53 7.17 18.89 6.40
C GLU A 53 6.75 17.41 6.39
N LEU A 54 7.50 16.57 7.09
CA LEU A 54 7.30 15.12 7.07
C LEU A 54 6.29 14.70 8.13
N LYS A 55 5.10 14.29 7.71
CA LYS A 55 4.02 13.82 8.58
C LYS A 55 4.05 12.32 8.81
N GLY A 56 4.43 11.54 7.79
CA GLY A 56 4.44 10.09 7.89
C GLY A 56 5.41 9.43 6.92
N VAL A 57 5.80 8.20 7.29
CA VAL A 57 6.59 7.28 6.46
C VAL A 57 5.87 5.95 6.51
N ILE A 58 5.45 5.46 5.36
CA ILE A 58 4.77 4.17 5.22
C ILE A 58 5.64 3.30 4.34
N LEU A 59 5.97 2.11 4.83
CA LEU A 59 6.72 1.09 4.11
C LEU A 59 5.88 -0.17 4.03
N SER A 60 5.78 -0.72 2.83
CA SER A 60 5.18 -2.02 2.56
C SER A 60 6.20 -2.90 1.86
N CYS A 61 6.09 -4.21 2.01
CA CYS A 61 6.89 -5.16 1.26
C CYS A 61 6.05 -6.34 0.79
N ASN A 62 6.53 -7.00 -0.26
CA ASN A 62 6.00 -8.29 -0.68
C ASN A 62 6.93 -9.44 -0.23
N PRO A 63 6.49 -10.70 -0.28
CA PRO A 63 7.33 -11.85 0.07
C PRO A 63 8.59 -12.02 -0.82
N GLY A 64 8.59 -11.43 -2.01
CA GLY A 64 9.76 -11.40 -2.90
C GLY A 64 10.85 -10.41 -2.47
N GLY A 65 10.63 -9.66 -1.39
CA GLY A 65 11.59 -8.68 -0.86
C GLY A 65 11.53 -7.32 -1.54
N GLU A 66 10.59 -7.09 -2.45
CA GLU A 66 10.37 -5.78 -3.02
C GLU A 66 9.61 -4.89 -2.04
N THR A 67 9.89 -3.59 -2.07
CA THR A 67 9.32 -2.62 -1.15
C THR A 67 8.67 -1.44 -1.85
N ALA A 68 7.67 -0.87 -1.18
CA ALA A 68 7.06 0.40 -1.52
C ALA A 68 7.27 1.39 -0.38
N LEU A 69 7.71 2.60 -0.72
CA LEU A 69 7.84 3.73 0.19
C LEU A 69 6.82 4.80 -0.16
N ARG A 70 6.09 5.27 0.84
CA ARG A 70 5.18 6.41 0.71
C ARG A 70 5.50 7.41 1.81
N LEU A 71 5.78 8.65 1.43
CA LEU A 71 5.97 9.75 2.37
C LEU A 71 4.72 10.61 2.41
N VAL A 72 4.21 10.86 3.61
CA VAL A 72 3.15 11.85 3.80
C VAL A 72 3.80 13.18 4.14
N LEU A 73 3.61 14.16 3.27
CA LEU A 73 4.20 15.49 3.36
C LEU A 73 3.12 16.56 3.54
N ARG A 74 3.47 17.63 4.24
CA ARG A 74 2.59 18.79 4.38
C ARG A 74 2.40 19.54 3.06
N SER A 75 3.43 19.59 2.24
CA SER A 75 3.48 20.39 1.01
C SER A 75 4.43 19.78 -0.03
N PRO A 76 4.42 20.23 -1.28
CA PRO A 76 5.37 19.78 -2.28
C PRO A 76 6.78 20.39 -2.14
N ALA A 77 7.08 21.16 -1.10
CA ALA A 77 8.35 21.90 -0.96
C ALA A 77 9.61 21.01 -1.01
N ALA A 78 9.51 19.75 -0.57
CA ALA A 78 10.61 18.79 -0.62
C ALA A 78 10.75 18.07 -1.97
N LEU A 79 9.76 18.15 -2.87
CA LEU A 79 9.68 17.35 -4.10
C LEU A 79 10.92 17.49 -5.00
N GLY A 80 11.42 18.70 -5.19
CA GLY A 80 12.60 18.94 -6.03
C GLY A 80 13.85 18.24 -5.48
N ARG A 81 14.06 18.28 -4.15
CA ARG A 81 15.18 17.59 -3.48
C ARG A 81 15.01 16.07 -3.53
N ILE A 82 13.80 15.60 -3.29
CA ILE A 82 13.46 14.17 -3.38
C ILE A 82 13.78 13.64 -4.78
N LYS A 83 13.29 14.27 -5.83
CA LYS A 83 13.57 13.86 -7.23
C LYS A 83 15.06 13.87 -7.53
N LYS A 84 15.82 14.85 -7.03
CA LYS A 84 17.27 14.94 -7.23
C LYS A 84 18.05 13.80 -6.55
N THR A 85 17.58 13.34 -5.39
CA THR A 85 18.26 12.31 -4.60
C THR A 85 17.62 10.92 -4.69
N TRP A 86 16.53 10.79 -5.43
CA TRP A 86 15.84 9.51 -5.64
C TRP A 86 16.76 8.40 -6.17
N GLY A 87 17.63 8.73 -7.14
CA GLY A 87 18.60 7.78 -7.67
C GLY A 87 19.55 7.21 -6.62
N GLN A 88 19.94 8.00 -5.64
CA GLN A 88 20.82 7.56 -4.53
C GLN A 88 20.05 6.60 -3.60
N LEU A 89 18.80 6.93 -3.24
CA LEU A 89 17.98 6.06 -2.42
C LEU A 89 17.72 4.71 -3.10
N ARG A 90 17.40 4.73 -4.41
CA ARG A 90 17.18 3.52 -5.20
C ARG A 90 18.43 2.65 -5.31
N ALA A 91 19.62 3.26 -5.43
CA ALA A 91 20.87 2.52 -5.44
C ALA A 91 21.18 1.85 -4.10
N ALA A 92 20.84 2.53 -2.98
CA ALA A 92 21.00 1.99 -1.62
C ALA A 92 19.93 0.93 -1.26
N LEU A 93 18.78 0.95 -1.93
CA LEU A 93 17.66 0.01 -1.74
C LEU A 93 17.21 -0.56 -3.09
N PRO A 94 17.91 -1.54 -3.66
CA PRO A 94 17.55 -2.12 -4.96
C PRO A 94 16.15 -2.75 -5.01
N GLY A 95 15.65 -3.24 -3.86
CA GLY A 95 14.29 -3.76 -3.71
C GLY A 95 13.20 -2.69 -3.71
N LEU A 96 13.53 -1.40 -3.64
CA LEU A 96 12.54 -0.32 -3.63
C LEU A 96 11.98 -0.10 -5.04
N LYS A 97 10.78 -0.60 -5.28
CA LYS A 97 10.09 -0.56 -6.58
C LYS A 97 9.16 0.62 -6.72
N VAL A 98 8.40 0.92 -5.66
CA VAL A 98 7.38 1.97 -5.67
C VAL A 98 7.78 3.06 -4.69
N PHE A 99 7.73 4.30 -5.15
CA PHE A 99 7.92 5.46 -4.30
C PHE A 99 6.93 6.55 -4.66
N SER A 100 6.17 6.99 -3.67
CA SER A 100 5.19 8.06 -3.82
C SER A 100 5.22 9.06 -2.67
N LEU A 101 4.63 10.21 -2.92
CA LEU A 101 4.43 11.29 -1.95
C LEU A 101 2.94 11.57 -1.87
N ASN A 102 2.40 11.49 -0.67
CA ASN A 102 1.03 11.93 -0.38
C ASN A 102 1.08 13.32 0.22
N LEU A 103 0.29 14.25 -0.31
CA LEU A 103 0.21 15.62 0.19
C LEU A 103 -0.97 15.79 1.13
N GLN A 104 -0.67 16.01 2.41
CA GLN A 104 -1.64 16.24 3.47
C GLN A 104 -1.40 17.62 4.11
N PRO A 105 -1.98 18.72 3.55
CA PRO A 105 -1.71 20.08 4.00
C PRO A 105 -2.42 20.48 5.29
N LEU A 106 -3.48 19.77 5.68
CA LEU A 106 -4.34 20.15 6.79
C LEU A 106 -3.68 19.91 8.15
N HIS A 107 -3.87 20.84 9.07
CA HIS A 107 -3.57 20.65 10.50
C HIS A 107 -4.73 19.91 11.15
N ALA A 108 -4.82 18.62 10.91
CA ALA A 108 -5.91 17.75 11.39
C ALA A 108 -5.39 16.33 11.67
N ALA A 109 -6.13 15.57 12.47
CA ALA A 109 -5.84 14.17 12.75
C ALA A 109 -6.25 13.25 11.58
N ILE A 110 -5.85 13.64 10.36
CA ILE A 110 -6.06 12.90 9.12
C ILE A 110 -4.69 12.41 8.67
N LEU A 111 -4.57 11.12 8.43
CA LEU A 111 -3.28 10.49 8.09
C LEU A 111 -2.82 10.84 6.68
N GLU A 112 -3.73 10.98 5.74
CA GLU A 112 -3.46 11.10 4.31
C GLU A 112 -4.27 12.23 3.69
N GLY A 113 -3.71 12.85 2.66
CA GLY A 113 -4.38 13.88 1.86
C GLY A 113 -4.88 13.32 0.53
N PRO A 114 -5.59 14.15 -0.26
CA PRO A 114 -6.21 13.71 -1.51
C PRO A 114 -5.22 13.59 -2.69
N GLU A 115 -4.05 14.20 -2.59
CA GLU A 115 -3.09 14.25 -3.70
C GLU A 115 -1.96 13.24 -3.50
N GLU A 116 -1.74 12.41 -4.52
CA GLU A 116 -0.65 11.44 -4.57
C GLU A 116 0.27 11.73 -5.77
N ILE A 117 1.56 11.86 -5.51
CA ILE A 117 2.59 12.12 -6.52
C ILE A 117 3.48 10.89 -6.65
N LEU A 118 3.42 10.19 -7.77
CA LEU A 118 4.31 9.07 -8.04
C LEU A 118 5.70 9.59 -8.42
N VAL A 119 6.73 9.06 -7.75
CA VAL A 119 8.15 9.40 -8.01
C VAL A 119 8.85 8.29 -8.80
N SER A 120 8.51 7.03 -8.51
CA SER A 120 9.00 5.86 -9.25
C SER A 120 8.28 5.72 -10.59
N GLN A 121 8.87 4.93 -11.51
CA GLN A 121 8.21 4.54 -12.76
C GLN A 121 7.12 3.49 -12.52
N THR A 122 7.35 2.59 -11.56
CA THR A 122 6.38 1.56 -11.15
C THR A 122 5.35 2.19 -10.23
N SER A 123 4.06 1.95 -10.52
CA SER A 123 2.93 2.56 -9.82
C SER A 123 2.33 1.69 -8.72
N HIS A 124 2.66 0.41 -8.67
CA HIS A 124 2.12 -0.54 -7.70
C HIS A 124 3.15 -1.59 -7.32
N LEU A 125 3.00 -2.14 -6.11
CA LEU A 125 3.74 -3.29 -5.63
C LEU A 125 2.91 -4.54 -5.89
N GLU A 126 3.51 -5.57 -6.48
CA GLU A 126 2.82 -6.84 -6.68
C GLU A 126 2.75 -7.62 -5.38
N MET A 127 1.54 -7.90 -4.91
CA MET A 127 1.28 -8.70 -3.72
C MET A 127 0.71 -10.07 -4.12
N PRO A 128 1.04 -11.15 -3.41
CA PRO A 128 0.49 -12.45 -3.76
C PRO A 128 -1.00 -12.50 -3.43
N GLY A 129 -1.79 -12.97 -4.38
CA GLY A 129 -3.17 -13.42 -4.21
C GLY A 129 -3.26 -14.94 -4.35
N LEU A 130 -4.45 -15.47 -4.35
CA LEU A 130 -4.68 -16.89 -4.64
C LEU A 130 -4.83 -17.07 -6.16
N GLY A 131 -3.86 -17.74 -6.78
CA GLY A 131 -3.83 -17.95 -8.23
C GLY A 131 -3.47 -16.70 -9.07
N THR A 132 -3.19 -15.56 -8.46
CA THR A 132 -2.87 -14.30 -9.16
C THR A 132 -2.00 -13.38 -8.32
N ASN A 133 -1.48 -12.31 -8.92
CA ASN A 133 -0.87 -11.19 -8.21
C ASN A 133 -1.84 -10.02 -8.13
N LEU A 134 -1.86 -9.37 -6.98
CA LEU A 134 -2.70 -8.22 -6.67
C LEU A 134 -1.86 -6.94 -6.77
N ALA A 135 -2.34 -5.95 -7.51
CA ALA A 135 -1.64 -4.66 -7.66
C ALA A 135 -1.93 -3.75 -6.46
N LEU A 136 -0.96 -3.59 -5.56
CA LEU A 136 -1.06 -2.70 -4.41
C LEU A 136 -0.55 -1.31 -4.80
N ALA A 137 -1.46 -0.42 -5.14
CA ALA A 137 -1.15 1.00 -5.38
C ALA A 137 -0.88 1.74 -4.07
N PRO A 138 -0.14 2.88 -4.09
CA PRO A 138 0.01 3.75 -2.93
C PRO A 138 -1.36 4.16 -2.36
N GLY A 139 -1.54 3.99 -1.05
CA GLY A 139 -2.81 4.29 -0.38
C GLY A 139 -3.84 3.17 -0.41
N ALA A 140 -3.67 2.13 -1.22
CA ALA A 140 -4.53 0.97 -1.16
C ALA A 140 -4.26 0.14 0.11
N PHE A 141 -5.33 -0.42 0.67
CA PHE A 141 -5.22 -1.28 1.85
C PHE A 141 -4.81 -2.69 1.45
N PHE A 142 -3.86 -3.24 2.19
CA PHE A 142 -3.54 -4.67 2.18
C PHE A 142 -3.30 -5.14 3.62
N GLN A 143 -3.57 -6.42 3.88
CA GLN A 143 -3.32 -7.01 5.21
C GLN A 143 -1.81 -6.99 5.52
N THR A 144 -1.45 -6.47 6.69
CA THR A 144 -0.05 -6.33 7.10
C THR A 144 0.69 -7.66 7.25
N ASN A 145 -0.04 -8.75 7.51
CA ASN A 145 0.50 -10.11 7.54
C ASN A 145 0.07 -10.85 6.28
N THR A 146 0.95 -10.91 5.28
CA THR A 146 0.69 -11.53 3.98
C THR A 146 0.36 -13.03 4.09
N ALA A 147 1.00 -13.76 5.00
CA ALA A 147 0.71 -15.18 5.20
C ALA A 147 -0.70 -15.39 5.76
N ALA A 148 -1.14 -14.54 6.70
CA ALA A 148 -2.50 -14.56 7.21
C ALA A 148 -3.51 -14.18 6.13
N ALA A 149 -3.21 -13.18 5.29
CA ALA A 149 -4.05 -12.79 4.16
C ALA A 149 -4.29 -13.96 3.21
N LEU A 150 -3.23 -14.66 2.81
CA LEU A 150 -3.34 -15.85 1.96
C LEU A 150 -4.13 -16.98 2.63
N GLY A 151 -4.00 -17.16 3.94
CA GLY A 151 -4.83 -18.08 4.71
C GLY A 151 -6.32 -17.74 4.65
N LEU A 152 -6.65 -16.46 4.79
CA LEU A 152 -8.02 -15.98 4.68
C LEU A 152 -8.58 -16.15 3.25
N TYR A 153 -7.78 -15.88 2.24
CA TYR A 153 -8.19 -16.08 0.84
C TYR A 153 -8.44 -17.54 0.52
N ARG A 154 -7.59 -18.47 1.00
CA ARG A 154 -7.81 -19.92 0.86
C ARG A 154 -9.10 -20.35 1.56
N GLN A 155 -9.35 -19.87 2.76
CA GLN A 155 -10.58 -20.21 3.48
C GLN A 155 -11.84 -19.72 2.74
N ALA A 156 -11.81 -18.51 2.17
CA ALA A 156 -12.91 -17.99 1.37
C ALA A 156 -13.09 -18.82 0.08
N HIS A 157 -12.00 -19.16 -0.60
CA HIS A 157 -11.98 -20.06 -1.76
C HIS A 157 -12.67 -21.38 -1.43
N ASP A 158 -12.25 -22.06 -0.33
CA ASP A 158 -12.78 -23.37 0.04
C ASP A 158 -14.28 -23.31 0.37
N TRP A 159 -14.74 -22.24 1.02
CA TRP A 159 -16.17 -22.05 1.25
C TRP A 159 -16.96 -21.86 -0.05
N VAL A 160 -16.45 -21.07 -0.99
CA VAL A 160 -17.09 -20.85 -2.29
C VAL A 160 -17.10 -22.14 -3.11
N ALA A 161 -16.00 -22.89 -3.15
CA ALA A 161 -15.91 -24.19 -3.82
C ALA A 161 -16.91 -25.21 -3.25
N GLN A 162 -17.09 -25.22 -1.91
CA GLN A 162 -18.05 -26.11 -1.23
C GLN A 162 -19.51 -25.70 -1.50
N LEU A 163 -19.83 -24.41 -1.40
CA LEU A 163 -21.19 -23.90 -1.52
C LEU A 163 -21.67 -23.78 -2.97
N ARG A 164 -20.74 -23.62 -3.91
CA ARG A 164 -21.01 -23.44 -5.36
C ARG A 164 -22.10 -22.41 -5.65
N PRO A 165 -21.98 -21.16 -5.12
CA PRO A 165 -22.97 -20.14 -5.34
C PRO A 165 -22.96 -19.69 -6.82
N GLN A 166 -24.11 -19.25 -7.32
CA GLN A 166 -24.19 -18.67 -8.67
C GLN A 166 -23.53 -17.28 -8.76
N GLN A 167 -23.51 -16.55 -7.65
CA GLN A 167 -22.97 -15.20 -7.56
C GLN A 167 -22.33 -14.98 -6.19
N VAL A 168 -21.20 -14.26 -6.17
CA VAL A 168 -20.50 -13.84 -4.96
C VAL A 168 -20.32 -12.33 -4.98
N TRP A 169 -20.62 -11.68 -3.88
CA TRP A 169 -20.40 -10.26 -3.66
C TRP A 169 -19.27 -10.05 -2.68
N ASP A 170 -18.26 -9.29 -3.07
CA ASP A 170 -17.18 -8.80 -2.21
C ASP A 170 -17.39 -7.29 -1.97
N LEU A 171 -17.95 -6.95 -0.83
CA LEU A 171 -18.24 -5.57 -0.46
C LEU A 171 -17.00 -4.95 0.20
N TYR A 172 -16.61 -3.76 -0.25
CA TYR A 172 -15.36 -3.09 0.15
C TYR A 172 -14.12 -3.90 -0.23
N CYS A 173 -14.09 -4.43 -1.43
CA CYS A 173 -13.12 -5.42 -1.92
C CYS A 173 -11.65 -4.96 -1.88
N GLY A 174 -11.37 -3.66 -1.76
CA GLY A 174 -10.00 -3.14 -1.77
C GLY A 174 -9.24 -3.54 -3.04
N VAL A 175 -8.14 -4.29 -2.88
CA VAL A 175 -7.36 -4.83 -4.02
C VAL A 175 -7.97 -6.11 -4.62
N GLY A 176 -9.13 -6.55 -4.15
CA GLY A 176 -9.87 -7.66 -4.72
C GLY A 176 -9.43 -9.07 -4.26
N GLY A 177 -8.66 -9.18 -3.19
CA GLY A 177 -8.11 -10.48 -2.77
C GLY A 177 -9.14 -11.57 -2.54
N PHE A 178 -10.28 -11.27 -1.90
CA PHE A 178 -11.37 -12.22 -1.71
C PHE A 178 -12.16 -12.47 -2.99
N ALA A 179 -12.39 -11.42 -3.80
CA ALA A 179 -13.07 -11.56 -5.09
C ALA A 179 -12.31 -12.50 -6.03
N PHE A 180 -10.96 -12.36 -6.10
CA PHE A 180 -10.14 -13.28 -6.88
C PHE A 180 -10.15 -14.69 -6.32
N ALA A 181 -10.10 -14.87 -5.01
CA ALA A 181 -10.20 -16.19 -4.38
C ALA A 181 -11.55 -16.86 -4.70
N ALA A 182 -12.65 -16.11 -4.65
CA ALA A 182 -13.97 -16.61 -5.02
C ALA A 182 -14.04 -16.97 -6.50
N ALA A 183 -13.49 -16.12 -7.36
CA ALA A 183 -13.44 -16.37 -8.80
C ALA A 183 -12.65 -17.64 -9.11
N THR A 184 -11.47 -17.83 -8.55
CA THR A 184 -10.67 -19.05 -8.72
C THR A 184 -11.47 -20.30 -8.32
N ALA A 185 -12.17 -20.28 -7.18
CA ALA A 185 -12.98 -21.40 -6.71
C ALA A 185 -14.14 -21.78 -7.65
N LEU A 186 -14.76 -20.79 -8.30
CA LEU A 186 -15.88 -21.04 -9.21
C LEU A 186 -15.44 -21.56 -10.59
N PHE A 187 -14.19 -21.26 -11.00
CA PHE A 187 -13.75 -21.46 -12.39
C PHE A 187 -12.58 -22.42 -12.57
N GLU A 188 -11.91 -22.88 -11.52
CA GLU A 188 -10.85 -23.88 -11.61
C GLU A 188 -11.31 -25.17 -12.31
N GLU A 189 -12.56 -25.56 -12.11
CA GLU A 189 -13.11 -26.80 -12.71
C GLU A 189 -13.66 -26.61 -14.13
N SER A 190 -14.00 -25.39 -14.53
CA SER A 190 -14.69 -25.13 -15.81
C SER A 190 -13.76 -24.81 -16.98
N GLY A 191 -12.50 -24.43 -16.71
CA GLY A 191 -11.56 -23.94 -17.74
C GLY A 191 -12.02 -22.64 -18.43
N ALA A 192 -13.13 -22.06 -18.00
CA ALA A 192 -13.66 -20.81 -18.49
C ALA A 192 -12.98 -19.63 -17.78
N GLY A 193 -12.71 -18.53 -18.49
CA GLY A 193 -12.30 -17.29 -17.87
C GLY A 193 -13.40 -16.72 -16.99
N PHE A 194 -13.06 -15.92 -16.02
CA PHE A 194 -14.01 -15.25 -15.14
C PHE A 194 -13.82 -13.73 -15.19
N GLU A 195 -14.88 -13.00 -14.97
CA GLU A 195 -14.84 -11.55 -14.86
C GLU A 195 -15.19 -11.14 -13.43
N VAL A 196 -14.30 -10.37 -12.79
CA VAL A 196 -14.60 -9.71 -11.52
C VAL A 196 -14.90 -8.25 -11.84
N ARG A 197 -16.15 -7.85 -11.75
CA ARG A 197 -16.54 -6.45 -11.94
C ARG A 197 -16.50 -5.73 -10.62
N GLY A 198 -15.70 -4.66 -10.55
CA GLY A 198 -15.66 -3.76 -9.40
C GLY A 198 -16.38 -2.46 -9.72
N GLN A 199 -17.29 -2.04 -8.85
CA GLN A 199 -17.90 -0.73 -8.93
C GLN A 199 -17.99 -0.12 -7.54
N GLY A 200 -17.42 1.10 -7.35
CA GLY A 200 -17.52 1.81 -6.09
C GLY A 200 -16.85 1.13 -4.89
N GLY A 201 -15.76 0.37 -5.11
CA GLY A 201 -15.06 -0.36 -4.05
C GLY A 201 -15.67 -1.74 -3.71
N HIS A 202 -16.57 -2.23 -4.54
CA HIS A 202 -17.18 -3.56 -4.43
C HIS A 202 -16.82 -4.42 -5.65
N ALA A 203 -16.76 -5.72 -5.47
CA ALA A 203 -16.55 -6.66 -6.58
C ALA A 203 -17.68 -7.68 -6.66
N VAL A 204 -18.10 -8.01 -7.87
CA VAL A 204 -19.06 -9.06 -8.17
C VAL A 204 -18.37 -10.09 -9.05
N VAL A 205 -18.50 -11.36 -8.69
CA VAL A 205 -17.98 -12.50 -9.46
C VAL A 205 -19.16 -13.23 -10.08
N GLU A 206 -19.23 -13.22 -11.40
CA GLU A 206 -20.24 -13.93 -12.17
C GLU A 206 -19.58 -14.83 -13.24
N GLY A 207 -20.21 -15.89 -13.64
CA GLY A 207 -19.67 -16.83 -14.63
C GLY A 207 -19.42 -16.20 -15.99
N GLY A 208 -18.16 -16.26 -16.48
CA GLY A 208 -17.81 -15.90 -17.84
C GLY A 208 -16.50 -15.16 -18.05
N HIS A 209 -16.24 -14.07 -17.39
CA HIS A 209 -14.98 -13.28 -17.51
C HIS A 209 -14.74 -12.48 -16.25
N ALA A 210 -13.45 -12.30 -15.84
CA ALA A 210 -13.11 -11.50 -14.69
C ALA A 210 -12.32 -10.25 -15.07
N VAL A 211 -12.87 -9.09 -14.76
CA VAL A 211 -12.15 -7.80 -14.76
C VAL A 211 -12.29 -7.20 -13.36
N VAL A 212 -11.16 -7.05 -12.64
CA VAL A 212 -11.15 -6.22 -11.44
C VAL A 212 -10.77 -4.81 -11.84
N GLU A 213 -11.75 -3.97 -12.01
CA GLU A 213 -11.53 -2.53 -11.97
C GLU A 213 -11.59 -2.07 -10.52
N GLY A 214 -10.51 -2.29 -9.79
CA GLY A 214 -10.26 -1.67 -8.49
C GLY A 214 -10.00 -0.18 -8.73
N GLY A 215 -11.07 0.59 -8.81
CA GLY A 215 -10.97 2.01 -9.03
C GLY A 215 -10.53 2.76 -7.78
N HIS A 216 -9.25 3.01 -7.60
CA HIS A 216 -8.84 4.36 -7.27
C HIS A 216 -8.78 5.11 -8.59
N ALA A 217 -9.90 5.69 -8.97
CA ALA A 217 -9.92 6.73 -9.98
C ALA A 217 -8.98 7.85 -9.49
N VAL A 218 -7.80 7.90 -10.06
CA VAL A 218 -7.03 9.13 -10.13
C VAL A 218 -7.94 10.09 -10.89
N GLY A 219 -8.50 11.07 -10.19
CA GLY A 219 -9.31 12.12 -10.79
C GLY A 219 -8.49 12.81 -11.86
N GLY A 220 -8.69 12.41 -13.10
CA GLY A 220 -8.32 13.17 -14.26
C GLY A 220 -9.24 14.36 -14.33
N GLY A 221 -8.74 15.52 -13.89
CA GLY A 221 -9.38 16.79 -14.17
C GLY A 221 -9.41 16.99 -15.67
N HIS A 222 -10.60 17.07 -16.21
CA HIS A 222 -10.84 17.65 -17.53
C HIS A 222 -11.28 19.10 -17.38
N ALA A 223 -10.51 19.96 -18.10
CA ALA A 223 -10.75 21.33 -18.55
C ALA A 223 -11.06 22.37 -17.47
#